data_24e85bad67e81d0fb995ba64ca51c1cf
#
_entry.id   24e85bad67e81d0fb995ba64ca51c1cf
#
_cell.length_a   1.000
_cell.length_b   1.000
_cell.length_c   1.000
_cell.angle_alpha   90.00
_cell.angle_beta   90.00
_cell.angle_gamma   90.00
#
_symmetry.space_group_name_H-M   'P 1'
#
loop_
_entity.id
_entity.type
_entity.pdbx_description
1 polymer ?
#
loop_
_entity_poly.entity_id
_entity_poly.type
_entity_poly.pdbx_seq_one_letter_code
_entity_poly.pdbx_strand_id
1 'polypeptide(L)'
;QKKGLPLTPESAKNNLLDIAGIRVTCCYISDIYAIVEMLARRDDFTVIKRKDYIMNPKPSGYRSYHMIVNVPVYLSTQKMYAPVEIQIRTIAMDFWASLEHQLKYKPSAAITPEISEQLRECAEKIAETDMQMQSIYMQINDLE
;
A
#
# COMPACT_ATOMS: atom_id res chain seq x y z
N GLN A 1 5.35 -8.69 -20.21
CA GLN A 1 6.47 -8.04 -20.98
C GLN A 1 6.26 -6.53 -21.20
N LYS A 2 5.55 -5.84 -20.35
CA LYS A 2 5.28 -4.39 -20.54
C LYS A 2 6.53 -3.48 -20.53
N LYS A 3 7.69 -3.99 -20.12
CA LYS A 3 8.95 -3.22 -20.06
C LYS A 3 10.03 -3.69 -21.04
N GLY A 4 9.72 -4.62 -21.95
CA GLY A 4 10.69 -5.11 -22.93
C GLY A 4 11.94 -5.80 -22.35
N LEU A 5 11.85 -6.29 -21.11
CA LEU A 5 12.94 -6.94 -20.41
C LEU A 5 12.99 -8.44 -20.71
N PRO A 6 14.19 -9.07 -20.70
CA PRO A 6 14.29 -10.52 -20.84
C PRO A 6 13.49 -11.26 -19.77
N LEU A 7 12.87 -12.38 -20.13
CA LEU A 7 12.12 -13.24 -19.22
C LEU A 7 13.05 -14.18 -18.45
N THR A 8 13.97 -13.64 -17.68
CA THR A 8 14.86 -14.40 -16.80
C THR A 8 14.65 -14.00 -15.34
N PRO A 9 14.88 -14.92 -14.37
CA PRO A 9 14.82 -14.59 -12.95
C PRO A 9 15.77 -13.45 -12.57
N GLU A 10 16.97 -13.39 -13.15
CA GLU A 10 17.93 -12.33 -12.92
C GLU A 10 17.44 -10.98 -13.44
N SER A 11 16.85 -10.96 -14.63
CA SER A 11 16.26 -9.73 -15.20
C SER A 11 15.10 -9.21 -14.36
N ALA A 12 14.22 -10.09 -13.90
CA ALA A 12 13.13 -9.73 -12.99
C ALA A 12 13.68 -9.14 -11.68
N LYS A 13 14.64 -9.80 -11.07
CA LYS A 13 15.28 -9.38 -9.83
C LYS A 13 15.96 -8.02 -9.93
N ASN A 14 16.66 -7.76 -11.03
CA ASN A 14 17.43 -6.52 -11.22
C ASN A 14 16.60 -5.33 -11.70
N ASN A 15 15.46 -5.57 -12.35
CA ASN A 15 14.69 -4.53 -13.06
C ASN A 15 13.25 -4.32 -12.51
N LEU A 16 12.74 -5.23 -11.67
CA LEU A 16 11.43 -5.11 -11.04
C LEU A 16 11.59 -4.91 -9.53
N LEU A 17 11.15 -3.75 -9.03
CA LEU A 17 11.24 -3.41 -7.61
C LEU A 17 10.08 -3.97 -6.77
N ASP A 18 9.10 -4.62 -7.42
CA ASP A 18 7.87 -5.15 -6.83
C ASP A 18 7.67 -6.64 -7.13
N ILE A 19 8.74 -7.44 -7.10
CA ILE A 19 8.69 -8.88 -7.36
C ILE A 19 7.81 -9.61 -6.35
N ALA A 20 7.92 -9.24 -5.06
CA ALA A 20 7.08 -9.74 -3.98
C ALA A 20 6.28 -8.60 -3.38
N GLY A 21 5.04 -8.87 -2.99
CA GLY A 21 4.17 -7.89 -2.35
C GLY A 21 3.55 -8.42 -1.06
N ILE A 22 3.49 -7.58 -0.04
CA ILE A 22 2.82 -7.84 1.22
C ILE A 22 1.83 -6.72 1.46
N ARG A 23 0.63 -7.07 1.94
CA ARG A 23 -0.36 -6.11 2.41
C ARG A 23 -0.56 -6.26 3.91
N VAL A 24 -0.49 -5.13 4.60
CA VAL A 24 -0.76 -5.01 6.04
C VAL A 24 -1.98 -4.13 6.22
N THR A 25 -2.97 -4.64 6.95
CA THR A 25 -4.19 -3.89 7.30
C THR A 25 -4.17 -3.55 8.78
N CYS A 26 -4.31 -2.26 9.08
CA CYS A 26 -4.33 -1.70 10.43
C CYS A 26 -5.71 -1.20 10.80
N CYS A 27 -5.98 -1.05 12.09
CA CYS A 27 -7.24 -0.47 12.57
C CYS A 27 -7.28 1.05 12.37
N TYR A 28 -6.18 1.74 12.67
CA TYR A 28 -6.13 3.21 12.71
C TYR A 28 -4.99 3.77 11.87
N ILE A 29 -5.13 5.04 11.45
CA ILE A 29 -4.12 5.74 10.64
C ILE A 29 -2.78 5.81 11.39
N SER A 30 -2.80 6.06 12.71
CA SER A 30 -1.59 6.11 13.53
C SER A 30 -0.79 4.80 13.53
N ASP A 31 -1.47 3.66 13.43
CA ASP A 31 -0.81 2.35 13.36
C ASP A 31 0.02 2.21 12.09
N ILE A 32 -0.45 2.78 10.97
CA ILE A 32 0.29 2.76 9.71
C ILE A 32 1.65 3.41 9.89
N TYR A 33 1.67 4.63 10.43
CA TYR A 33 2.92 5.37 10.63
C TYR A 33 3.83 4.73 11.68
N ALA A 34 3.27 4.12 12.72
CA ALA A 34 4.04 3.35 13.69
C ALA A 34 4.74 2.14 13.05
N ILE A 35 4.05 1.41 12.18
CA ILE A 35 4.64 0.29 11.42
C ILE A 35 5.71 0.79 10.45
N VAL A 36 5.47 1.88 9.73
CA VAL A 36 6.45 2.49 8.83
C VAL A 36 7.74 2.83 9.56
N GLU A 37 7.65 3.48 10.72
CA GLU A 37 8.81 3.82 11.55
C GLU A 37 9.52 2.58 12.10
N MET A 38 8.77 1.58 12.54
CA MET A 38 9.32 0.32 13.01
C MET A 38 10.13 -0.39 11.91
N LEU A 39 9.59 -0.47 10.70
CA LEU A 39 10.29 -1.07 9.56
C LEU A 39 11.52 -0.26 9.14
N ALA A 40 11.44 1.08 9.18
CA ALA A 40 12.53 1.96 8.81
C ALA A 40 13.73 1.90 9.77
N ARG A 41 13.51 1.51 11.03
CA ARG A 41 14.56 1.37 12.05
C ARG A 41 15.26 0.01 12.05
N ARG A 42 14.80 -0.95 11.24
CA ARG A 42 15.42 -2.26 11.18
C ARG A 42 16.77 -2.20 10.46
N ASP A 43 17.78 -2.86 11.04
CA ASP A 43 19.12 -2.94 10.47
C ASP A 43 19.24 -3.94 9.31
N ASP A 44 18.32 -4.93 9.27
CA ASP A 44 18.30 -5.99 8.27
C ASP A 44 17.52 -5.60 6.99
N PHE A 45 16.81 -4.47 7.01
CA PHE A 45 16.06 -3.95 5.88
C PHE A 45 16.68 -2.65 5.37
N THR A 46 16.69 -2.48 4.06
CA THR A 46 17.01 -1.21 3.43
C THR A 46 15.78 -0.67 2.74
N VAL A 47 15.33 0.51 3.14
CA VAL A 47 14.20 1.18 2.49
C VAL A 47 14.69 1.78 1.17
N ILE A 48 14.14 1.30 0.04
CA ILE A 48 14.47 1.76 -1.31
C ILE A 48 13.58 2.93 -1.71
N LYS A 49 12.27 2.86 -1.39
CA LYS A 49 11.29 3.85 -1.84
C LYS A 49 10.12 3.93 -0.85
N ARG A 50 9.59 5.14 -0.71
CA ARG A 50 8.36 5.40 0.05
C ARG A 50 7.39 6.22 -0.79
N LYS A 51 6.10 5.91 -0.69
CA LYS A 51 5.01 6.72 -1.26
C LYS A 51 3.86 6.78 -0.26
N ASP A 52 3.60 7.98 0.23
CA ASP A 52 2.50 8.26 1.13
C ASP A 52 1.28 8.76 0.34
N TYR A 53 0.42 7.82 -0.04
CA TYR A 53 -0.86 8.13 -0.67
C TYR A 53 -1.97 8.41 0.34
N ILE A 54 -1.65 8.45 1.64
CA ILE A 54 -2.58 8.91 2.68
C ILE A 54 -2.57 10.43 2.73
N MET A 55 -1.38 11.02 2.79
CA MET A 55 -1.19 12.48 2.75
C MET A 55 -1.39 13.06 1.34
N ASN A 56 -1.03 12.31 0.30
CA ASN A 56 -1.16 12.68 -1.10
C ASN A 56 -1.93 11.59 -1.88
N PRO A 57 -3.27 11.54 -1.76
CA PRO A 57 -4.08 10.54 -2.44
C PRO A 57 -3.90 10.57 -3.94
N LYS A 58 -4.07 9.44 -4.60
CA LYS A 58 -4.13 9.39 -6.07
C LYS A 58 -5.37 10.15 -6.57
N PRO A 59 -5.37 10.63 -7.82
CA PRO A 59 -6.54 11.31 -8.42
C PRO A 59 -7.83 10.50 -8.34
N SER A 60 -7.74 9.17 -8.30
CA SER A 60 -8.90 8.27 -8.14
C SER A 60 -9.52 8.28 -6.74
N GLY A 61 -8.82 8.84 -5.75
CA GLY A 61 -9.16 8.75 -4.33
C GLY A 61 -8.45 7.62 -3.59
N TYR A 62 -7.63 6.82 -4.28
CA TYR A 62 -6.87 5.74 -3.66
C TYR A 62 -5.93 6.25 -2.58
N ARG A 63 -5.98 5.61 -1.40
CA ARG A 63 -5.14 5.88 -0.23
C ARG A 63 -4.47 4.59 0.25
N SER A 64 -3.19 4.67 0.51
CA SER A 64 -2.37 3.61 1.12
C SER A 64 -0.97 4.16 1.38
N TYR A 65 -0.23 3.57 2.30
CA TYR A 65 1.21 3.82 2.40
C TYR A 65 1.95 2.69 1.70
N HIS A 66 2.87 3.03 0.79
CA HIS A 66 3.68 2.06 0.07
C HIS A 66 5.14 2.21 0.43
N MET A 67 5.78 1.09 0.76
CA MET A 67 7.23 1.00 0.93
C MET A 67 7.78 -0.07 -0.01
N ILE A 68 8.92 0.19 -0.60
CA ILE A 68 9.74 -0.85 -1.19
C ILE A 68 10.97 -1.00 -0.32
N VAL A 69 11.17 -2.20 0.20
CA VAL A 69 12.30 -2.55 1.07
C VAL A 69 13.13 -3.65 0.42
N ASN A 70 14.43 -3.58 0.62
CA ASN A 70 15.34 -4.64 0.19
C ASN A 70 15.59 -5.54 1.39
N VAL A 71 15.17 -6.80 1.28
CA VAL A 71 15.25 -7.77 2.38
C VAL A 71 16.31 -8.83 2.10
N PRO A 72 17.03 -9.32 3.13
CA PRO A 72 17.97 -10.40 2.95
C PRO A 72 17.24 -11.73 2.73
N VAL A 73 17.70 -12.50 1.75
CA VAL A 73 17.27 -13.86 1.47
C VAL A 73 18.48 -14.79 1.62
N TYR A 74 18.38 -15.74 2.54
CA TYR A 74 19.44 -16.68 2.83
C TYR A 74 19.24 -17.96 1.98
N LEU A 75 20.14 -18.16 1.04
CA LEU A 75 20.23 -19.39 0.26
C LEU A 75 21.27 -20.32 0.88
N SER A 76 21.29 -21.59 0.46
CA SER A 76 22.21 -22.58 0.98
C SER A 76 23.70 -22.22 0.80
N THR A 77 24.02 -21.45 -0.23
CA THR A 77 25.41 -21.12 -0.60
C THR A 77 25.73 -19.62 -0.53
N GLN A 78 24.72 -18.77 -0.42
CA GLN A 78 24.92 -17.30 -0.43
C GLN A 78 23.74 -16.54 0.20
N LYS A 79 24.04 -15.32 0.66
CA LYS A 79 23.05 -14.32 1.04
C LYS A 79 22.76 -13.43 -0.16
N MET A 80 21.48 -13.24 -0.45
CA MET A 80 21.00 -12.35 -1.51
C MET A 80 20.04 -11.32 -0.92
N TYR A 81 19.77 -10.25 -1.67
CA TYR A 81 18.76 -9.25 -1.32
C TYR A 81 17.66 -9.24 -2.39
N ALA A 82 16.41 -9.14 -1.96
CA ALA A 82 15.27 -9.06 -2.85
C ALA A 82 14.38 -7.86 -2.48
N PRO A 83 13.88 -7.10 -3.48
CA PRO A 83 12.94 -6.04 -3.23
C PRO A 83 11.56 -6.61 -2.92
N VAL A 84 10.90 -6.04 -1.91
CA VAL A 84 9.53 -6.37 -1.49
C VAL A 84 8.73 -5.08 -1.38
N GLU A 85 7.58 -5.03 -2.03
CA GLU A 85 6.61 -3.96 -1.83
C GLU A 85 5.73 -4.28 -0.62
N ILE A 86 5.65 -3.33 0.31
CA ILE A 86 4.77 -3.40 1.47
C ILE A 86 3.71 -2.30 1.31
N GLN A 87 2.45 -2.70 1.21
CA GLN A 87 1.30 -1.80 1.21
C GLN A 87 0.67 -1.83 2.60
N ILE A 88 0.56 -0.68 3.24
CA ILE A 88 0.02 -0.54 4.58
C ILE A 88 -1.22 0.34 4.51
N ARG A 89 -2.35 -0.15 5.02
CA ARG A 89 -3.67 0.49 4.91
C ARG A 89 -4.44 0.37 6.22
N THR A 90 -5.42 1.25 6.40
CA THR A 90 -6.50 0.97 7.35
C THR A 90 -7.54 0.02 6.75
N ILE A 91 -8.42 -0.50 7.58
CA ILE A 91 -9.59 -1.30 7.15
C ILE A 91 -10.43 -0.49 6.15
N ALA A 92 -10.65 0.80 6.41
CA ALA A 92 -11.41 1.68 5.55
C ALA A 92 -10.78 1.89 4.17
N MET A 93 -9.45 2.07 4.11
CA MET A 93 -8.69 2.17 2.87
C MET A 93 -8.76 0.87 2.06
N ASP A 94 -8.64 -0.27 2.74
CA ASP A 94 -8.69 -1.59 2.09
C ASP A 94 -10.09 -1.90 1.57
N PHE A 95 -11.13 -1.51 2.29
CA PHE A 95 -12.54 -1.63 1.86
C PHE A 95 -12.75 -0.94 0.50
N TRP A 96 -12.41 0.34 0.39
CA TRP A 96 -12.58 1.07 -0.86
C TRP A 96 -11.73 0.50 -1.99
N ALA A 97 -10.45 0.26 -1.73
CA ALA A 97 -9.50 -0.21 -2.74
C ALA A 97 -9.89 -1.59 -3.31
N SER A 98 -10.39 -2.49 -2.47
CA SER A 98 -10.82 -3.83 -2.89
C SER A 98 -12.06 -3.78 -3.77
N LEU A 99 -13.04 -2.95 -3.43
CA LEU A 99 -14.27 -2.80 -4.21
C LEU A 99 -14.02 -2.07 -5.53
N GLU A 100 -13.23 -1.01 -5.52
CA GLU A 100 -12.84 -0.28 -6.73
C GLU A 100 -12.11 -1.20 -7.70
N HIS A 101 -11.20 -2.04 -7.21
CA HIS A 101 -10.50 -3.02 -8.01
C HIS A 101 -11.45 -4.02 -8.67
N GLN A 102 -12.42 -4.57 -7.91
CA GLN A 102 -13.42 -5.49 -8.45
C GLN A 102 -14.25 -4.85 -9.57
N LEU A 103 -14.65 -3.60 -9.41
CA LEU A 103 -15.44 -2.87 -10.40
C LEU A 103 -14.63 -2.61 -11.69
N LYS A 104 -13.38 -2.20 -11.57
CA LYS A 104 -12.50 -1.93 -12.72
C LYS A 104 -12.17 -3.17 -13.55
N TYR A 105 -12.04 -4.32 -12.90
CA TYR A 105 -11.66 -5.56 -13.59
C TYR A 105 -12.84 -6.45 -13.99
N LYS A 106 -14.07 -5.96 -13.85
CA LYS A 106 -15.26 -6.66 -14.35
C LYS A 106 -15.29 -6.61 -15.88
N PRO A 107 -15.32 -7.77 -16.59
CA PRO A 107 -15.19 -7.81 -18.06
C PRO A 107 -16.27 -7.04 -18.82
N SER A 108 -17.43 -6.79 -18.20
CA SER A 108 -18.58 -6.12 -18.80
C SER A 108 -18.73 -4.63 -18.42
N ALA A 109 -17.84 -4.09 -17.60
CA ALA A 109 -18.00 -2.74 -17.06
C ALA A 109 -17.14 -1.73 -17.83
N ALA A 110 -17.78 -0.82 -18.53
CA ALA A 110 -17.18 0.45 -18.93
C ALA A 110 -17.24 1.40 -17.74
N ILE A 111 -16.09 1.77 -17.15
CA ILE A 111 -16.03 2.82 -16.14
C ILE A 111 -16.06 4.15 -16.87
N THR A 112 -17.21 4.83 -16.78
CA THR A 112 -17.38 6.17 -17.31
C THR A 112 -16.72 7.22 -16.39
N PRO A 113 -16.46 8.46 -16.88
CA PRO A 113 -15.99 9.54 -16.06
C PRO A 113 -16.89 9.82 -14.84
N GLU A 114 -18.20 9.69 -14.99
CA GLU A 114 -19.20 9.89 -13.95
C GLU A 114 -19.06 8.82 -12.85
N ILE A 115 -18.85 7.55 -13.22
CA ILE A 115 -18.62 6.47 -12.27
C ILE A 115 -17.29 6.67 -11.54
N SER A 116 -16.26 7.11 -12.25
CA SER A 116 -14.96 7.43 -11.62
C SER A 116 -15.08 8.54 -10.60
N GLU A 117 -15.88 9.56 -10.88
CA GLU A 117 -16.13 10.65 -9.92
C GLU A 117 -16.91 10.17 -8.69
N GLN A 118 -17.94 9.36 -8.87
CA GLN A 118 -18.68 8.75 -7.76
C GLN A 118 -17.77 7.88 -6.87
N LEU A 119 -16.84 7.12 -7.47
CA LEU A 119 -15.85 6.33 -6.72
C LEU A 119 -14.90 7.25 -5.92
N ARG A 120 -14.49 8.37 -6.49
CA ARG A 120 -13.65 9.37 -5.81
C ARG A 120 -14.40 10.00 -4.62
N GLU A 121 -15.65 10.40 -4.81
CA GLU A 121 -16.49 10.93 -3.73
C GLU A 121 -16.68 9.92 -2.59
N CYS A 122 -16.89 8.65 -2.93
CA CYS A 122 -16.93 7.58 -1.93
C CYS A 122 -15.61 7.47 -1.15
N ALA A 123 -14.46 7.57 -1.84
CA ALA A 123 -13.16 7.53 -1.19
C ALA A 123 -12.96 8.68 -0.21
N GLU A 124 -13.45 9.88 -0.52
CA GLU A 124 -13.38 11.06 0.36
C GLU A 124 -14.22 10.86 1.62
N LYS A 125 -15.47 10.40 1.48
CA LYS A 125 -16.36 10.11 2.63
C LYS A 125 -15.78 9.04 3.55
N ILE A 126 -15.20 8.00 2.97
CA ILE A 126 -14.53 6.93 3.72
C ILE A 126 -13.30 7.48 4.46
N ALA A 127 -12.50 8.35 3.82
CA ALA A 127 -11.37 8.99 4.46
C ALA A 127 -11.75 9.89 5.62
N GLU A 128 -12.83 10.66 5.49
CA GLU A 128 -13.39 11.47 6.58
C GLU A 128 -13.80 10.58 7.77
N THR A 129 -14.50 9.48 7.50
CA THR A 129 -14.89 8.51 8.53
C THR A 129 -13.69 7.87 9.20
N ASP A 130 -12.67 7.51 8.44
CA ASP A 130 -11.43 6.92 8.96
C ASP A 130 -10.68 7.90 9.89
N MET A 131 -10.65 9.18 9.54
CA MET A 131 -10.09 10.24 10.39
C MET A 131 -10.91 10.45 11.66
N GLN A 132 -12.24 10.36 11.59
CA GLN A 132 -13.11 10.44 12.77
C GLN A 132 -12.84 9.26 13.72
N MET A 133 -12.71 8.05 13.20
CA MET A 133 -12.36 6.88 14.00
C MET A 133 -10.98 7.03 14.67
N GLN A 134 -9.99 7.58 13.97
CA GLN A 134 -8.69 7.93 14.55
C GLN A 134 -8.83 8.91 15.71
N SER A 135 -9.66 9.95 15.56
CA SER A 135 -9.90 10.95 16.61
C SER A 135 -10.56 10.34 17.83
N ILE A 136 -11.55 9.47 17.66
CA ILE A 136 -12.20 8.74 18.76
C ILE A 136 -11.21 7.85 19.49
N TYR A 137 -10.37 7.14 18.76
CA TYR A 137 -9.31 6.29 19.33
C TYR A 137 -8.35 7.09 20.22
N MET A 138 -7.91 8.24 19.75
CA MET A 138 -7.02 9.12 20.52
C MET A 138 -7.70 9.64 21.80
N GLN A 139 -8.97 10.08 21.71
CA GLN A 139 -9.73 10.55 22.86
C GLN A 139 -9.87 9.47 23.96
N ILE A 140 -10.07 8.22 23.57
CA ILE A 140 -10.16 7.10 24.52
C ILE A 140 -8.82 6.86 25.20
N ASN A 141 -7.74 6.87 24.44
CA ASN A 141 -6.39 6.64 24.98
C ASN A 141 -5.89 7.78 25.88
N ASP A 142 -6.35 9.01 25.65
CA ASP A 142 -6.03 10.17 26.51
C ASP A 142 -6.77 10.12 27.86
N LEU A 143 -7.74 9.21 28.01
CA LEU A 143 -8.50 9.02 29.25
C LEU A 143 -7.91 7.92 30.17
N GLU A 144 -6.94 7.14 29.69
CA GLU A 144 -6.19 6.12 30.43
C GLU A 144 -4.90 6.69 31.06
#